data_e7b40029d62c6abbc99bf6de0bec94d0
#
_entry.id   e7b40029d62c6abbc99bf6de0bec94d0
#
_cell.length_a   1.000
_cell.length_b   1.000
_cell.length_c   1.000
_cell.angle_alpha   90.00
_cell.angle_beta   90.00
_cell.angle_gamma   90.00
#
_symmetry.space_group_name_H-M   'P 1'
#
loop_
_entity.id
_entity.type
_entity.pdbx_description
1 polymer ?
#
loop_
_entity_poly.entity_id
_entity_poly.type
_entity_poly.pdbx_seq_one_letter_code
_entity_poly.pdbx_strand_id
1 'polypeptide(L)'
;MKKLFATTLFLIAAIGLPTLGTAKNTSKNKAGGSSRPVAARIPVQGPAYATREDVMRWADDMASRRDLDRDWVRQAIGQAHFLPGVPRLMLPPPTGTAKNWRVYRSRFIDPIRIRAGVAFWQANRATLERAAKEYLVPVEIIVGIIGVETVYGQQMGSYRVIDALATLAFDFPASHPRAAARQEFFRGELEQFLSLSQRTGADPMTPVGSYAGAMGMPQFMPSSVVRYAVDFDGDGRIDLSSSPADVIGSVASYFKAFNWQPGMPTHYAVRFDPERLDKDALLAPDILPTFSVETFTAKGAVLDGVALSHKGPLALVELQNGDAPPSYVAGTENFYAITRYNWSSYYAMAVIELGREVAAAMPAASTVAR
;
A
#
# COMPACT_ATOMS: atom_id res chain seq x y z
N MET A 1 0.04 17.61 -26.68
CA MET A 1 -0.44 16.46 -25.89
C MET A 1 0.76 15.88 -25.12
N LYS A 2 0.95 16.28 -23.86
CA LYS A 2 2.05 15.83 -23.02
C LYS A 2 1.68 14.47 -22.43
N LYS A 3 2.38 13.41 -22.80
CA LYS A 3 2.26 12.08 -22.17
C LYS A 3 2.75 12.19 -20.73
N LEU A 4 1.83 12.25 -19.78
CA LEU A 4 2.12 12.01 -18.38
C LEU A 4 2.44 10.53 -18.22
N PHE A 5 3.72 10.19 -18.12
CA PHE A 5 4.15 8.87 -17.68
C PHE A 5 3.80 8.73 -16.20
N ALA A 6 2.70 8.05 -15.92
CA ALA A 6 2.39 7.60 -14.58
C ALA A 6 3.48 6.61 -14.14
N THR A 7 4.34 7.04 -13.22
CA THR A 7 5.39 6.20 -12.62
C THR A 7 4.69 5.15 -11.76
N THR A 8 4.55 3.96 -12.29
CA THR A 8 3.87 2.83 -11.65
C THR A 8 4.73 2.28 -10.52
N LEU A 9 4.29 2.51 -9.30
CA LEU A 9 4.93 2.02 -8.08
C LEU A 9 4.43 0.61 -7.79
N PHE A 10 5.25 -0.42 -8.02
CA PHE A 10 5.03 -1.74 -7.43
C PHE A 10 5.65 -1.73 -6.03
N LEU A 11 4.91 -1.24 -5.04
CA LEU A 11 5.20 -1.56 -3.65
C LEU A 11 4.45 -2.86 -3.34
N ILE A 12 5.15 -3.98 -3.44
CA ILE A 12 4.68 -5.20 -2.80
C ILE A 12 4.91 -4.96 -1.31
N ALA A 13 3.85 -4.76 -0.55
CA ALA A 13 3.89 -4.93 0.90
C ALA A 13 4.22 -6.42 1.16
N ALA A 14 5.49 -6.76 1.08
CA ALA A 14 5.98 -8.04 1.54
C ALA A 14 6.03 -7.94 3.06
N ILE A 15 4.90 -8.24 3.70
CA ILE A 15 4.89 -8.62 5.10
C ILE A 15 5.78 -9.85 5.17
N GLY A 16 6.98 -9.69 5.74
CA GLY A 16 7.92 -10.78 5.98
C GLY A 16 7.30 -11.76 6.97
N LEU A 17 6.55 -12.73 6.46
CA LEU A 17 6.17 -13.91 7.22
C LEU A 17 7.37 -14.88 7.22
N PRO A 18 7.76 -15.44 8.37
CA PRO A 18 8.77 -16.47 8.41
C PRO A 18 8.28 -17.65 7.56
N THR A 19 9.14 -18.11 6.64
CA THR A 19 8.95 -19.37 5.91
C THR A 19 8.79 -20.49 6.93
N LEU A 20 7.61 -21.07 7.01
CA LEU A 20 7.38 -22.33 7.73
C LEU A 20 8.14 -23.42 6.98
N GLY A 21 9.32 -23.77 7.51
CA GLY A 21 10.03 -24.97 7.12
C GLY A 21 9.17 -26.19 7.40
N THR A 22 9.04 -27.06 6.41
CA THR A 22 8.40 -28.37 6.52
C THR A 22 9.12 -29.21 7.56
N ALA A 23 8.61 -29.24 8.80
CA ALA A 23 9.02 -30.20 9.82
C ALA A 23 8.10 -31.40 9.75
N LYS A 24 8.71 -32.58 9.52
CA LYS A 24 8.06 -33.89 9.59
C LYS A 24 7.44 -34.11 10.99
N ASN A 25 6.20 -34.52 10.96
CA ASN A 25 5.36 -34.87 12.10
C ASN A 25 5.99 -36.03 12.91
N THR A 26 6.29 -35.79 14.20
CA THR A 26 6.27 -36.81 15.23
C THR A 26 5.53 -36.26 16.44
N SER A 27 4.43 -36.92 16.77
CA SER A 27 3.56 -36.60 17.86
C SER A 27 4.25 -36.70 19.22
N LYS A 28 4.07 -35.70 20.11
CA LYS A 28 3.83 -35.91 21.55
C LYS A 28 3.27 -34.64 22.18
N ASN A 29 2.12 -34.79 22.80
CA ASN A 29 1.41 -33.81 23.64
C ASN A 29 2.31 -33.20 24.72
N LYS A 30 2.29 -31.85 24.85
CA LYS A 30 2.33 -31.19 26.16
C LYS A 30 1.73 -29.77 26.06
N ALA A 31 0.90 -29.48 27.02
CA ALA A 31 0.12 -28.25 27.18
C ALA A 31 1.00 -27.03 27.53
N GLY A 32 0.48 -25.83 27.19
CA GLY A 32 0.81 -24.57 27.86
C GLY A 32 2.12 -23.92 27.42
N GLY A 33 2.07 -23.13 26.34
CA GLY A 33 3.16 -22.22 25.95
C GLY A 33 2.58 -20.87 25.54
N SER A 34 2.66 -19.87 26.44
CA SER A 34 2.47 -18.47 26.16
C SER A 34 3.31 -18.07 24.92
N SER A 35 2.67 -17.69 23.83
CA SER A 35 3.35 -17.14 22.66
C SER A 35 3.95 -15.79 23.04
N ARG A 36 5.25 -15.77 23.36
CA ARG A 36 6.03 -14.52 23.45
C ARG A 36 5.96 -13.82 22.09
N PRO A 37 5.75 -12.49 22.08
CA PRO A 37 5.90 -11.71 20.86
C PRO A 37 7.29 -11.96 20.27
N VAL A 38 7.35 -12.33 18.98
CA VAL A 38 8.63 -12.42 18.28
C VAL A 38 9.20 -11.01 18.23
N ALA A 39 10.24 -10.75 19.00
CA ALA A 39 10.95 -9.47 18.95
C ALA A 39 11.32 -9.15 17.50
N ALA A 40 10.96 -7.97 17.03
CA ALA A 40 11.31 -7.50 15.69
C ALA A 40 12.84 -7.60 15.56
N ARG A 41 13.33 -8.42 14.60
CA ARG A 41 14.77 -8.53 14.36
C ARG A 41 15.25 -7.21 13.80
N ILE A 42 16.17 -6.56 14.49
CA ILE A 42 16.89 -5.38 13.99
C ILE A 42 17.58 -5.80 12.68
N PRO A 43 17.34 -5.08 11.57
CA PRO A 43 18.00 -5.39 10.30
C PRO A 43 19.53 -5.36 10.41
N VAL A 44 20.20 -6.28 9.74
CA VAL A 44 21.67 -6.27 9.67
C VAL A 44 22.10 -5.02 8.90
N GLN A 45 22.95 -4.21 9.51
CA GLN A 45 23.51 -3.02 8.91
C GLN A 45 24.87 -3.33 8.30
N GLY A 46 25.11 -2.84 7.10
CA GLY A 46 26.40 -2.80 6.44
C GLY A 46 27.14 -1.48 6.71
N PRO A 47 28.11 -1.10 5.85
CA PRO A 47 28.86 0.14 6.01
C PRO A 47 27.96 1.38 5.90
N ALA A 48 28.37 2.44 6.59
CA ALA A 48 27.76 3.76 6.46
C ALA A 48 28.16 4.43 5.12
N TYR A 49 27.31 5.32 4.63
CA TYR A 49 27.52 5.99 3.34
C TYR A 49 28.55 7.14 3.40
N ALA A 50 29.04 7.53 4.57
CA ALA A 50 29.99 8.65 4.74
C ALA A 50 31.26 8.54 3.86
N THR A 51 31.72 7.32 3.58
CA THR A 51 32.94 7.06 2.78
C THR A 51 32.69 6.96 1.27
N ARG A 52 31.44 7.05 0.84
CA ARG A 52 31.03 6.96 -0.56
C ARG A 52 31.04 8.34 -1.21
N GLU A 53 32.11 8.67 -1.94
CA GLU A 53 32.24 9.98 -2.59
C GLU A 53 31.12 10.28 -3.60
N ASP A 54 30.65 9.28 -4.34
CA ASP A 54 29.53 9.42 -5.26
C ASP A 54 28.23 9.81 -4.55
N VAL A 55 27.98 9.22 -3.38
CA VAL A 55 26.83 9.53 -2.53
C VAL A 55 26.96 10.92 -1.91
N MET A 56 28.16 11.29 -1.46
CA MET A 56 28.40 12.62 -0.88
C MET A 56 28.26 13.74 -1.94
N ARG A 57 28.70 13.53 -3.17
CA ARG A 57 28.45 14.48 -4.28
C ARG A 57 26.95 14.62 -4.57
N TRP A 58 26.23 13.50 -4.60
CA TRP A 58 24.77 13.55 -4.76
C TRP A 58 24.10 14.31 -3.61
N ALA A 59 24.57 14.14 -2.37
CA ALA A 59 24.08 14.86 -1.21
C ALA A 59 24.28 16.39 -1.35
N ASP A 60 25.45 16.82 -1.84
CA ASP A 60 25.76 18.24 -2.10
C ASP A 60 24.83 18.82 -3.16
N ASP A 61 24.65 18.13 -4.29
CA ASP A 61 23.76 18.54 -5.37
C ASP A 61 22.31 18.62 -4.91
N MET A 62 21.85 17.65 -4.13
CA MET A 62 20.50 17.60 -3.59
C MET A 62 20.26 18.75 -2.60
N ALA A 63 21.20 19.00 -1.70
CA ALA A 63 21.11 20.11 -0.75
C ALA A 63 20.96 21.45 -1.49
N SER A 64 21.77 21.67 -2.53
CA SER A 64 21.69 22.88 -3.36
C SER A 64 20.36 23.00 -4.10
N ARG A 65 19.86 21.91 -4.73
CA ARG A 65 18.61 21.92 -5.49
C ARG A 65 17.36 22.13 -4.62
N ARG A 66 17.43 21.71 -3.35
CA ARG A 66 16.30 21.76 -2.41
C ARG A 66 16.39 22.89 -1.40
N ASP A 67 17.44 23.72 -1.48
CA ASP A 67 17.72 24.80 -0.52
C ASP A 67 17.76 24.27 0.93
N LEU A 68 18.55 23.19 1.13
CA LEU A 68 18.76 22.56 2.42
C LEU A 68 20.17 22.84 2.93
N ASP A 69 20.38 22.79 4.25
CA ASP A 69 21.69 22.88 4.84
C ASP A 69 22.58 21.72 4.39
N ARG A 70 23.69 22.05 3.72
CA ARG A 70 24.60 21.08 3.10
C ARG A 70 25.24 20.15 4.12
N ASP A 71 25.70 20.70 5.23
CA ASP A 71 26.41 19.92 6.23
C ASP A 71 25.47 18.99 6.97
N TRP A 72 24.25 19.46 7.25
CA TRP A 72 23.20 18.63 7.81
C TRP A 72 22.82 17.46 6.87
N VAL A 73 22.64 17.72 5.56
CA VAL A 73 22.34 16.68 4.57
C VAL A 73 23.46 15.66 4.49
N ARG A 74 24.72 16.11 4.41
CA ARG A 74 25.89 15.22 4.39
C ARG A 74 25.97 14.37 5.65
N GLN A 75 25.71 14.96 6.82
CA GLN A 75 25.70 14.25 8.09
C GLN A 75 24.59 13.19 8.11
N ALA A 76 23.36 13.54 7.74
CA ALA A 76 22.23 12.62 7.73
C ALA A 76 22.47 11.42 6.79
N ILE A 77 22.87 11.68 5.54
CA ILE A 77 23.14 10.61 4.56
C ILE A 77 24.40 9.82 4.96
N GLY A 78 25.42 10.50 5.48
CA GLY A 78 26.66 9.84 5.92
C GLY A 78 26.46 8.85 7.07
N GLN A 79 25.49 9.11 7.95
CA GLN A 79 25.10 8.20 9.04
C GLN A 79 24.12 7.10 8.62
N ALA A 80 23.56 7.16 7.43
CA ALA A 80 22.75 6.09 6.91
C ALA A 80 23.62 4.86 6.57
N HIS A 81 23.06 3.66 6.79
CA HIS A 81 23.77 2.40 6.55
C HIS A 81 23.17 1.64 5.38
N PHE A 82 24.04 1.02 4.60
CA PHE A 82 23.62 0.01 3.62
C PHE A 82 22.92 -1.17 4.33
N LEU A 83 21.82 -1.64 3.77
CA LEU A 83 21.05 -2.79 4.28
C LEU A 83 21.19 -3.97 3.31
N PRO A 84 22.09 -4.94 3.55
CA PRO A 84 22.41 -5.99 2.56
C PRO A 84 21.24 -6.86 2.12
N GLY A 85 20.22 -7.00 2.98
CA GLY A 85 19.01 -7.78 2.68
C GLY A 85 18.00 -7.07 1.78
N VAL A 86 17.98 -5.74 1.79
CA VAL A 86 16.94 -4.92 1.14
C VAL A 86 16.92 -5.05 -0.39
N PRO A 87 18.05 -5.01 -1.12
CA PRO A 87 18.03 -5.12 -2.57
C PRO A 87 17.36 -6.40 -3.09
N ARG A 88 17.53 -7.53 -2.39
CA ARG A 88 16.90 -8.80 -2.76
C ARG A 88 15.39 -8.79 -2.66
N LEU A 89 14.84 -8.03 -1.70
CA LEU A 89 13.39 -7.89 -1.50
C LEU A 89 12.72 -7.10 -2.64
N MET A 90 13.50 -6.35 -3.42
CA MET A 90 13.01 -5.58 -4.56
C MET A 90 12.92 -6.37 -5.86
N LEU A 91 13.53 -7.55 -5.92
CA LEU A 91 13.49 -8.38 -7.12
C LEU A 91 12.08 -8.96 -7.33
N PRO A 92 11.60 -9.00 -8.59
CA PRO A 92 10.35 -9.66 -8.90
C PRO A 92 10.44 -11.16 -8.57
N PRO A 93 9.30 -11.81 -8.29
CA PRO A 93 9.29 -13.26 -8.12
C PRO A 93 9.81 -13.95 -9.38
N PRO A 94 10.35 -15.19 -9.25
CA PRO A 94 10.81 -15.95 -10.40
C PRO A 94 9.75 -16.05 -11.49
N THR A 95 10.21 -16.02 -12.75
CA THR A 95 9.33 -16.19 -13.92
C THR A 95 8.55 -17.50 -13.79
N GLY A 96 7.24 -17.45 -14.08
CA GLY A 96 6.37 -18.64 -13.97
C GLY A 96 5.74 -18.86 -12.59
N THR A 97 5.99 -17.98 -11.60
CA THR A 97 5.24 -18.04 -10.34
C THR A 97 3.75 -17.77 -10.61
N ALA A 98 2.93 -18.80 -10.46
CA ALA A 98 1.49 -18.68 -10.68
C ALA A 98 0.86 -17.73 -9.66
N LYS A 99 0.15 -16.73 -10.16
CA LYS A 99 -0.67 -15.87 -9.30
C LYS A 99 -1.84 -16.68 -8.77
N ASN A 100 -2.18 -16.51 -7.49
CA ASN A 100 -3.29 -17.20 -6.87
C ASN A 100 -4.03 -16.25 -5.91
N TRP A 101 -5.20 -15.80 -6.32
CA TRP A 101 -6.03 -14.90 -5.55
C TRP A 101 -6.47 -15.50 -4.22
N ARG A 102 -6.88 -16.77 -4.20
CA ARG A 102 -7.32 -17.43 -2.96
C ARG A 102 -6.23 -17.43 -1.90
N VAL A 103 -4.97 -17.75 -2.31
CA VAL A 103 -3.81 -17.71 -1.42
C VAL A 103 -3.46 -16.28 -1.02
N TYR A 104 -3.54 -15.32 -1.95
CA TYR A 104 -3.29 -13.91 -1.63
C TYR A 104 -4.34 -13.38 -0.65
N ARG A 105 -5.61 -13.63 -0.92
CA ARG A 105 -6.76 -13.24 -0.09
C ARG A 105 -6.61 -13.74 1.35
N SER A 106 -6.26 -15.01 1.55
CA SER A 106 -6.14 -15.62 2.88
C SER A 106 -5.06 -14.99 3.77
N ARG A 107 -4.14 -14.21 3.20
CA ARG A 107 -3.12 -13.46 3.97
C ARG A 107 -3.68 -12.20 4.61
N PHE A 108 -4.79 -11.68 4.11
CA PHE A 108 -5.37 -10.41 4.54
C PHE A 108 -6.76 -10.59 5.16
N ILE A 109 -7.52 -11.59 4.72
CA ILE A 109 -8.85 -11.86 5.23
C ILE A 109 -8.76 -13.02 6.22
N ASP A 110 -8.40 -12.69 7.45
CA ASP A 110 -8.23 -13.63 8.55
C ASP A 110 -8.92 -13.13 9.84
N PRO A 111 -9.29 -14.03 10.76
CA PRO A 111 -10.02 -13.63 11.98
C PRO A 111 -9.25 -12.68 12.90
N ILE A 112 -7.91 -12.69 12.87
CA ILE A 112 -7.09 -11.79 13.72
C ILE A 112 -7.23 -10.36 13.18
N ARG A 113 -7.05 -10.20 11.87
CA ARG A 113 -7.13 -8.89 11.21
C ARG A 113 -8.55 -8.32 11.25
N ILE A 114 -9.57 -9.16 11.06
CA ILE A 114 -10.97 -8.73 11.18
C ILE A 114 -11.28 -8.25 12.60
N ARG A 115 -10.91 -8.99 13.65
CA ARG A 115 -11.09 -8.54 15.04
C ARG A 115 -10.34 -7.25 15.36
N ALA A 116 -9.10 -7.12 14.90
CA ALA A 116 -8.34 -5.88 15.04
C ALA A 116 -9.02 -4.70 14.35
N GLY A 117 -9.61 -4.94 13.16
CA GLY A 117 -10.38 -3.93 12.42
C GLY A 117 -11.65 -3.49 13.14
N VAL A 118 -12.39 -4.42 13.70
CA VAL A 118 -13.58 -4.10 14.53
C VAL A 118 -13.18 -3.25 15.73
N ALA A 119 -12.11 -3.62 16.45
CA ALA A 119 -11.61 -2.86 17.58
C ALA A 119 -11.14 -1.45 17.17
N PHE A 120 -10.39 -1.34 16.06
CA PHE A 120 -9.95 -0.05 15.51
C PHE A 120 -11.13 0.84 15.12
N TRP A 121 -12.13 0.28 14.42
CA TRP A 121 -13.33 1.02 14.03
C TRP A 121 -14.11 1.51 15.23
N GLN A 122 -14.34 0.66 16.22
CA GLN A 122 -15.05 1.04 17.46
C GLN A 122 -14.34 2.17 18.20
N ALA A 123 -13.01 2.06 18.36
CA ALA A 123 -12.20 3.04 19.09
C ALA A 123 -12.15 4.40 18.35
N ASN A 124 -12.26 4.42 17.02
CA ASN A 124 -12.09 5.61 16.19
C ASN A 124 -13.38 6.00 15.44
N ARG A 125 -14.55 5.54 15.89
CA ARG A 125 -15.83 5.70 15.17
C ARG A 125 -16.09 7.13 14.73
N ALA A 126 -16.05 8.08 15.64
CA ALA A 126 -16.35 9.49 15.35
C ALA A 126 -15.38 10.09 14.32
N THR A 127 -14.10 9.75 14.42
CA THR A 127 -13.06 10.19 13.47
C THR A 127 -13.26 9.60 12.07
N LEU A 128 -13.58 8.31 11.99
CA LEU A 128 -13.88 7.64 10.73
C LEU A 128 -15.13 8.21 10.06
N GLU A 129 -16.20 8.44 10.82
CA GLU A 129 -17.44 9.06 10.31
C GLU A 129 -17.18 10.50 9.85
N ARG A 130 -16.37 11.29 10.57
CA ARG A 130 -15.97 12.63 10.16
C ARG A 130 -15.17 12.59 8.85
N ALA A 131 -14.18 11.72 8.74
CA ALA A 131 -13.38 11.58 7.53
C ALA A 131 -14.23 11.12 6.33
N ALA A 132 -15.13 10.14 6.53
CA ALA A 132 -16.04 9.69 5.48
C ALA A 132 -16.97 10.80 5.00
N LYS A 133 -17.45 11.67 5.90
CA LYS A 133 -18.28 12.82 5.56
C LYS A 133 -17.50 13.93 4.84
N GLU A 134 -16.27 14.21 5.27
CA GLU A 134 -15.45 15.30 4.74
C GLU A 134 -14.84 14.97 3.38
N TYR A 135 -14.34 13.75 3.23
CA TYR A 135 -13.65 13.32 2.00
C TYR A 135 -14.53 12.47 1.07
N LEU A 136 -15.73 12.11 1.52
CA LEU A 136 -16.70 11.28 0.79
C LEU A 136 -16.15 9.88 0.41
N VAL A 137 -15.24 9.36 1.23
CA VAL A 137 -14.66 8.01 1.12
C VAL A 137 -15.31 7.11 2.15
N PRO A 138 -15.86 5.94 1.77
CA PRO A 138 -16.49 5.02 2.73
C PRO A 138 -15.53 4.56 3.83
N VAL A 139 -16.05 4.43 5.06
CA VAL A 139 -15.28 3.97 6.22
C VAL A 139 -14.60 2.63 5.95
N GLU A 140 -15.29 1.72 5.27
CA GLU A 140 -14.79 0.38 4.90
C GLU A 140 -13.50 0.46 4.08
N ILE A 141 -13.37 1.44 3.20
CA ILE A 141 -12.17 1.60 2.38
C ILE A 141 -11.00 2.11 3.23
N ILE A 142 -11.24 3.10 4.08
CA ILE A 142 -10.21 3.64 5.01
C ILE A 142 -9.72 2.52 5.93
N VAL A 143 -10.64 1.79 6.55
CA VAL A 143 -10.34 0.67 7.45
C VAL A 143 -9.63 -0.47 6.70
N GLY A 144 -10.08 -0.77 5.48
CA GLY A 144 -9.47 -1.78 4.61
C GLY A 144 -8.00 -1.48 4.31
N ILE A 145 -7.66 -0.23 3.97
CA ILE A 145 -6.27 0.20 3.73
C ILE A 145 -5.43 0.00 4.99
N ILE A 146 -5.82 0.58 6.12
CA ILE A 146 -5.02 0.54 7.35
C ILE A 146 -4.83 -0.91 7.83
N GLY A 147 -5.86 -1.74 7.63
CA GLY A 147 -5.82 -3.16 7.96
C GLY A 147 -4.91 -3.98 7.06
N VAL A 148 -4.92 -3.75 5.75
CA VAL A 148 -4.04 -4.43 4.80
C VAL A 148 -2.58 -4.01 5.01
N GLU A 149 -2.32 -2.72 5.22
CA GLU A 149 -0.98 -2.19 5.33
C GLU A 149 -0.26 -2.63 6.60
N THR A 150 -0.88 -2.46 7.75
CA THR A 150 -0.15 -2.61 9.03
C THR A 150 -0.90 -3.37 10.12
N VAL A 151 -2.03 -4.01 9.80
CA VAL A 151 -2.90 -4.59 10.84
C VAL A 151 -3.20 -3.54 11.91
N TYR A 152 -3.64 -2.37 11.44
CA TYR A 152 -3.99 -1.23 12.31
C TYR A 152 -2.85 -0.79 13.23
N GLY A 153 -1.65 -0.63 12.66
CA GLY A 153 -0.46 -0.17 13.37
C GLY A 153 0.38 -1.25 14.07
N GLN A 154 -0.06 -2.52 14.05
CA GLN A 154 0.70 -3.60 14.71
C GLN A 154 1.97 -4.02 13.94
N GLN A 155 2.06 -3.71 12.64
CA GLN A 155 3.13 -4.16 11.74
C GLN A 155 3.61 -3.04 10.82
N MET A 156 4.16 -1.97 11.37
CA MET A 156 4.61 -0.80 10.61
C MET A 156 6.02 -0.95 10.01
N GLY A 157 6.71 -2.07 10.28
CA GLY A 157 8.09 -2.28 9.88
C GLY A 157 9.09 -1.92 10.99
N SER A 158 10.36 -2.30 10.77
CA SER A 158 11.45 -2.11 11.73
C SER A 158 12.73 -1.59 11.11
N TYR A 159 12.69 -1.18 9.84
CA TYR A 159 13.83 -0.60 9.14
C TYR A 159 13.90 0.89 9.40
N ARG A 160 15.08 1.41 9.72
CA ARG A 160 15.27 2.86 9.70
C ARG A 160 14.99 3.38 8.30
N VAL A 161 14.09 4.36 8.19
CA VAL A 161 13.61 4.85 6.88
C VAL A 161 14.75 5.39 6.04
N ILE A 162 15.65 6.17 6.64
CA ILE A 162 16.79 6.71 5.91
C ILE A 162 17.72 5.61 5.36
N ASP A 163 17.97 4.54 6.12
CA ASP A 163 18.80 3.41 5.66
C ASP A 163 18.15 2.68 4.48
N ALA A 164 16.85 2.42 4.58
CA ALA A 164 16.10 1.75 3.52
C ALA A 164 16.09 2.59 2.23
N LEU A 165 15.79 3.88 2.34
CA LEU A 165 15.77 4.79 1.20
C LEU A 165 17.16 5.00 0.61
N ALA A 166 18.21 5.20 1.42
CA ALA A 166 19.57 5.34 0.93
C ALA A 166 20.06 4.06 0.24
N THR A 167 19.77 2.88 0.81
CA THR A 167 20.09 1.61 0.16
C THR A 167 19.46 1.50 -1.22
N LEU A 168 18.18 1.84 -1.36
CA LEU A 168 17.48 1.74 -2.65
C LEU A 168 17.81 2.91 -3.59
N ALA A 169 18.25 4.05 -3.08
CA ALA A 169 18.69 5.19 -3.87
C ALA A 169 20.08 4.98 -4.49
N PHE A 170 20.98 4.24 -3.83
CA PHE A 170 22.36 4.13 -4.24
C PHE A 170 22.81 2.70 -4.61
N ASP A 171 22.14 1.69 -4.10
CA ASP A 171 22.49 0.27 -4.28
C ASP A 171 21.30 -0.58 -4.74
N PHE A 172 20.43 -0.01 -5.58
CA PHE A 172 19.30 -0.74 -6.16
C PHE A 172 19.79 -1.90 -7.03
N PRO A 173 19.17 -3.11 -6.98
CA PRO A 173 19.69 -4.27 -7.70
C PRO A 173 19.63 -4.07 -9.23
N ALA A 174 20.81 -4.09 -9.86
CA ALA A 174 20.95 -3.89 -11.31
C ALA A 174 20.23 -4.98 -12.15
N SER A 175 20.01 -6.16 -11.57
CA SER A 175 19.27 -7.26 -12.22
C SER A 175 17.75 -7.02 -12.31
N HIS A 176 17.22 -5.99 -11.67
CA HIS A 176 15.80 -5.65 -11.77
C HIS A 176 15.48 -5.07 -13.16
N PRO A 177 14.42 -5.51 -13.87
CA PRO A 177 14.10 -5.06 -15.24
C PRO A 177 13.94 -3.55 -15.42
N ARG A 178 13.64 -2.83 -14.32
CA ARG A 178 13.46 -1.38 -14.30
C ARG A 178 14.41 -0.71 -13.30
N ALA A 179 15.63 -1.21 -13.17
CA ALA A 179 16.58 -0.79 -12.13
C ALA A 179 16.77 0.74 -12.10
N ALA A 180 17.12 1.36 -13.23
CA ALA A 180 17.40 2.80 -13.30
C ALA A 180 16.18 3.65 -12.88
N ALA A 181 14.99 3.33 -13.39
CA ALA A 181 13.77 4.08 -13.04
C ALA A 181 13.38 3.91 -11.57
N ARG A 182 13.63 2.74 -11.00
CA ARG A 182 13.36 2.48 -9.57
C ARG A 182 14.36 3.17 -8.67
N GLN A 183 15.65 3.13 -9.04
CA GLN A 183 16.68 3.84 -8.30
C GLN A 183 16.42 5.35 -8.26
N GLU A 184 16.05 5.95 -9.40
CA GLU A 184 15.69 7.36 -9.46
C GLU A 184 14.45 7.69 -8.63
N PHE A 185 13.45 6.82 -8.64
CA PHE A 185 12.31 6.95 -7.75
C PHE A 185 12.73 7.01 -6.28
N PHE A 186 13.60 6.09 -5.80
CA PHE A 186 14.04 6.08 -4.42
C PHE A 186 14.95 7.26 -4.06
N ARG A 187 15.71 7.80 -5.02
CA ARG A 187 16.41 9.08 -4.85
C ARG A 187 15.43 10.22 -4.57
N GLY A 188 14.36 10.28 -5.36
CA GLY A 188 13.29 11.27 -5.13
C GLY A 188 12.60 11.11 -3.78
N GLU A 189 12.36 9.88 -3.32
CA GLU A 189 11.78 9.63 -2.00
C GLU A 189 12.74 10.02 -0.86
N LEU A 190 14.04 9.74 -1.00
CA LEU A 190 15.06 10.18 -0.04
C LEU A 190 15.14 11.71 0.04
N GLU A 191 15.07 12.40 -1.10
CA GLU A 191 15.00 13.89 -1.14
C GLU A 191 13.77 14.41 -0.39
N GLN A 192 12.59 13.82 -0.62
CA GLN A 192 11.37 14.22 0.07
C GLN A 192 11.46 13.95 1.59
N PHE A 193 12.04 12.82 1.97
CA PHE A 193 12.24 12.46 3.37
C PHE A 193 13.12 13.47 4.09
N LEU A 194 14.30 13.80 3.54
CA LEU A 194 15.23 14.77 4.13
C LEU A 194 14.65 16.18 4.15
N SER A 195 13.97 16.59 3.07
CA SER A 195 13.30 17.90 3.02
C SER A 195 12.20 18.01 4.08
N LEU A 196 11.44 16.93 4.29
CA LEU A 196 10.42 16.88 5.35
C LEU A 196 11.06 16.96 6.73
N SER A 197 12.11 16.16 6.99
CA SER A 197 12.78 16.10 8.29
C SER A 197 13.37 17.48 8.66
N GLN A 198 14.07 18.16 7.74
CA GLN A 198 14.63 19.47 8.03
C GLN A 198 13.55 20.52 8.27
N ARG A 199 12.50 20.54 7.45
CA ARG A 199 11.38 21.50 7.59
C ARG A 199 10.64 21.35 8.92
N THR A 200 10.50 20.11 9.40
CA THR A 200 9.78 19.82 10.66
C THR A 200 10.70 19.81 11.88
N GLY A 201 12.03 19.91 11.69
CA GLY A 201 13.02 19.74 12.76
C GLY A 201 13.12 18.31 13.29
N ALA A 202 12.56 17.32 12.59
CA ALA A 202 12.60 15.93 13.01
C ALA A 202 13.98 15.31 12.73
N ASP A 203 14.50 14.52 13.68
CA ASP A 203 15.72 13.75 13.47
C ASP A 203 15.48 12.64 12.42
N PRO A 204 16.16 12.67 11.26
CA PRO A 204 16.00 11.69 10.20
C PRO A 204 16.46 10.29 10.58
N MET A 205 17.16 10.14 11.69
CA MET A 205 17.67 8.84 12.16
C MET A 205 16.64 8.04 12.97
N THR A 206 15.53 8.66 13.40
CA THR A 206 14.55 8.03 14.29
C THR A 206 13.41 7.30 13.58
N PRO A 207 12.86 7.77 12.44
CA PRO A 207 11.72 7.11 11.83
C PRO A 207 12.02 5.67 11.40
N VAL A 208 11.11 4.77 11.74
CA VAL A 208 11.14 3.38 11.29
C VAL A 208 9.94 3.07 10.39
N GLY A 209 10.12 2.12 9.48
CA GLY A 209 9.12 1.78 8.50
C GLY A 209 9.41 0.47 7.77
N SER A 210 8.88 0.32 6.57
CA SER A 210 9.12 -0.86 5.74
C SER A 210 10.55 -0.88 5.17
N TYR A 211 10.96 -2.03 4.65
CA TYR A 211 12.23 -2.18 3.93
C TYR A 211 12.34 -1.27 2.68
N ALA A 212 11.23 -0.72 2.21
CA ALA A 212 11.18 0.22 1.09
C ALA A 212 11.03 1.68 1.54
N GLY A 213 11.07 1.96 2.85
CA GLY A 213 10.99 3.32 3.38
C GLY A 213 9.56 3.88 3.50
N ALA A 214 8.52 3.04 3.43
CA ALA A 214 7.16 3.44 3.72
C ALA A 214 6.94 3.60 5.23
N MET A 215 6.18 4.62 5.64
CA MET A 215 6.09 5.11 7.02
C MET A 215 4.71 5.03 7.62
N GLY A 216 4.67 4.75 8.92
CA GLY A 216 3.48 4.81 9.77
C GLY A 216 2.42 3.75 9.45
N MET A 217 1.25 3.88 10.10
CA MET A 217 0.13 2.95 9.88
C MET A 217 -0.36 2.89 8.43
N PRO A 218 -0.38 4.01 7.65
CA PRO A 218 -0.86 3.98 6.27
C PRO A 218 0.23 3.56 5.27
N GLN A 219 1.47 3.29 5.71
CA GLN A 219 2.60 2.95 4.85
C GLN A 219 2.81 3.97 3.71
N PHE A 220 2.74 5.25 4.02
CA PHE A 220 3.00 6.31 3.06
C PHE A 220 4.49 6.42 2.74
N MET A 221 4.81 6.52 1.45
CA MET A 221 6.13 6.99 1.02
C MET A 221 6.31 8.46 1.39
N PRO A 222 7.55 8.95 1.60
CA PRO A 222 7.79 10.36 1.94
C PRO A 222 7.07 11.36 1.03
N SER A 223 7.06 11.11 -0.28
CA SER A 223 6.32 11.96 -1.23
C SER A 223 4.81 11.94 -1.00
N SER A 224 4.26 10.83 -0.51
CA SER A 224 2.84 10.73 -0.15
C SER A 224 2.54 11.47 1.15
N VAL A 225 3.45 11.42 2.12
CA VAL A 225 3.32 12.23 3.35
C VAL A 225 3.24 13.71 3.01
N VAL A 226 4.18 14.20 2.18
CA VAL A 226 4.22 15.62 1.80
C VAL A 226 2.96 16.08 1.07
N ARG A 227 2.33 15.19 0.28
CA ARG A 227 1.21 15.56 -0.60
C ARG A 227 -0.16 15.33 0.01
N TYR A 228 -0.31 14.32 0.85
CA TYR A 228 -1.64 13.80 1.24
C TYR A 228 -1.83 13.70 2.74
N ALA A 229 -0.76 13.70 3.55
CA ALA A 229 -0.91 13.63 4.99
C ALA A 229 -1.49 14.92 5.55
N VAL A 230 -2.36 14.78 6.52
CA VAL A 230 -3.08 15.89 7.17
C VAL A 230 -3.02 15.73 8.69
N ASP A 231 -2.89 16.85 9.38
CA ASP A 231 -3.15 16.98 10.81
C ASP A 231 -4.67 16.96 11.00
N PHE A 232 -5.22 15.77 11.27
CA PHE A 232 -6.66 15.59 11.30
C PHE A 232 -7.26 15.73 12.69
N ASP A 233 -6.47 15.70 13.77
CA ASP A 233 -6.92 16.04 15.13
C ASP A 233 -6.70 17.52 15.49
N GLY A 234 -5.87 18.24 14.72
CA GLY A 234 -5.63 19.67 14.86
C GLY A 234 -4.64 19.99 15.98
N ASP A 235 -3.75 19.08 16.32
CA ASP A 235 -2.74 19.27 17.38
C ASP A 235 -1.51 20.06 16.91
N GLY A 236 -1.45 20.43 15.61
CA GLY A 236 -0.36 21.18 14.97
C GLY A 236 0.75 20.28 14.42
N ARG A 237 0.58 18.97 14.41
CA ARG A 237 1.56 18.00 13.87
C ARG A 237 0.85 16.93 13.06
N ILE A 238 1.60 16.26 12.18
CA ILE A 238 1.15 15.09 11.45
C ILE A 238 1.87 13.86 12.02
N ASP A 239 1.17 12.99 12.71
CA ASP A 239 1.71 11.75 13.28
C ASP A 239 1.03 10.52 12.68
N LEU A 240 1.62 9.97 11.62
CA LEU A 240 1.12 8.76 10.96
C LEU A 240 1.47 7.46 11.72
N SER A 241 2.21 7.54 12.81
CA SER A 241 2.63 6.38 13.60
C SER A 241 1.78 6.17 14.85
N SER A 242 1.37 7.26 15.52
CA SER A 242 0.73 7.20 16.85
C SER A 242 -0.65 7.87 16.90
N SER A 243 -0.98 8.78 15.94
CA SER A 243 -2.30 9.41 15.85
C SER A 243 -3.21 8.65 14.87
N PRO A 244 -4.16 7.82 15.33
CA PRO A 244 -5.15 7.23 14.44
C PRO A 244 -5.97 8.27 13.66
N ALA A 245 -6.15 9.48 14.22
CA ALA A 245 -6.89 10.53 13.57
C ALA A 245 -6.18 11.02 12.31
N ASP A 246 -4.89 11.32 12.40
CA ASP A 246 -4.09 11.73 11.25
C ASP A 246 -4.01 10.65 10.18
N VAL A 247 -3.87 9.40 10.62
CA VAL A 247 -3.85 8.23 9.73
C VAL A 247 -5.16 8.14 8.94
N ILE A 248 -6.30 8.21 9.61
CA ILE A 248 -7.64 8.15 9.02
C ILE A 248 -7.86 9.31 8.04
N GLY A 249 -7.56 10.52 8.47
CA GLY A 249 -7.68 11.73 7.65
C GLY A 249 -6.77 11.67 6.43
N SER A 250 -5.52 11.25 6.61
CA SER A 250 -4.53 11.16 5.52
C SER A 250 -4.90 10.10 4.48
N VAL A 251 -5.39 8.93 4.90
CA VAL A 251 -5.89 7.90 3.96
C VAL A 251 -7.08 8.43 3.17
N ALA A 252 -8.01 9.10 3.82
CA ALA A 252 -9.18 9.70 3.15
C ALA A 252 -8.76 10.83 2.18
N SER A 253 -7.84 11.71 2.60
CA SER A 253 -7.23 12.75 1.77
C SER A 253 -6.56 12.20 0.52
N TYR A 254 -5.82 11.08 0.66
CA TYR A 254 -5.22 10.37 -0.46
C TYR A 254 -6.26 9.98 -1.52
N PHE A 255 -7.35 9.33 -1.11
CA PHE A 255 -8.38 8.91 -2.05
C PHE A 255 -9.09 10.07 -2.74
N LYS A 256 -9.35 11.16 -2.01
CA LYS A 256 -9.86 12.40 -2.60
C LYS A 256 -8.92 12.94 -3.68
N ALA A 257 -7.60 12.96 -3.42
CA ALA A 257 -6.60 13.41 -4.38
C ALA A 257 -6.49 12.48 -5.61
N PHE A 258 -6.84 11.19 -5.47
CA PHE A 258 -6.92 10.23 -6.56
C PHE A 258 -8.33 10.09 -7.14
N ASN A 259 -9.14 11.14 -7.01
CA ASN A 259 -10.42 11.28 -7.68
C ASN A 259 -11.46 10.21 -7.30
N TRP A 260 -11.51 9.84 -6.01
CA TRP A 260 -12.58 8.99 -5.50
C TRP A 260 -13.95 9.56 -5.83
N GLN A 261 -14.83 8.75 -6.43
CA GLN A 261 -16.18 9.16 -6.82
C GLN A 261 -17.19 8.73 -5.75
N PRO A 262 -17.84 9.68 -5.07
CA PRO A 262 -18.83 9.37 -4.04
C PRO A 262 -20.01 8.55 -4.58
N GLY A 263 -20.41 7.53 -3.83
CA GLY A 263 -21.56 6.70 -4.22
C GLY A 263 -21.31 5.71 -5.37
N MET A 264 -20.15 5.79 -6.04
CA MET A 264 -19.79 4.83 -7.09
C MET A 264 -19.27 3.54 -6.45
N PRO A 265 -19.81 2.36 -6.79
CA PRO A 265 -19.23 1.07 -6.38
C PRO A 265 -17.80 0.90 -6.87
N THR A 266 -16.98 0.15 -6.15
CA THR A 266 -15.61 -0.15 -6.59
C THR A 266 -15.56 -1.09 -7.80
N HIS A 267 -16.52 -2.00 -7.91
CA HIS A 267 -16.63 -2.96 -9.00
C HIS A 267 -18.02 -3.54 -9.08
N TYR A 268 -18.31 -4.18 -10.21
CA TYR A 268 -19.52 -4.97 -10.45
C TYR A 268 -19.15 -6.42 -10.75
N ALA A 269 -20.08 -7.32 -10.51
CA ALA A 269 -20.00 -8.69 -11.03
C ALA A 269 -20.04 -8.66 -12.57
N VAL A 270 -19.28 -9.55 -13.19
CA VAL A 270 -19.27 -9.71 -14.65
C VAL A 270 -19.36 -11.18 -15.00
N ARG A 271 -20.16 -11.49 -16.01
CA ARG A 271 -20.23 -12.78 -16.69
C ARG A 271 -19.84 -12.60 -18.14
N PHE A 272 -19.72 -13.66 -18.90
CA PHE A 272 -19.32 -13.60 -20.30
C PHE A 272 -20.34 -14.30 -21.19
N ASP A 273 -20.53 -13.73 -22.36
CA ASP A 273 -21.17 -14.35 -23.49
C ASP A 273 -20.09 -15.08 -24.31
N PRO A 274 -20.01 -16.41 -24.28
CA PRO A 274 -18.92 -17.15 -24.90
C PRO A 274 -18.85 -16.99 -26.42
N GLU A 275 -19.96 -16.64 -27.09
CA GLU A 275 -20.03 -16.47 -28.55
C GLU A 275 -19.43 -15.12 -29.02
N ARG A 276 -19.42 -14.12 -28.13
CA ARG A 276 -18.95 -12.76 -28.42
C ARG A 276 -17.73 -12.32 -27.67
N LEU A 277 -17.19 -13.18 -26.78
CA LEU A 277 -16.13 -12.81 -25.87
C LEU A 277 -14.80 -12.50 -26.58
N ASP A 278 -14.42 -11.22 -26.59
CA ASP A 278 -13.08 -10.73 -26.96
C ASP A 278 -12.30 -10.43 -25.67
N LYS A 279 -11.87 -11.52 -25.00
CA LYS A 279 -11.22 -11.41 -23.68
C LYS A 279 -9.88 -10.71 -23.75
N ASP A 280 -9.09 -10.92 -24.80
CA ASP A 280 -7.79 -10.32 -24.97
C ASP A 280 -7.90 -8.79 -25.08
N ALA A 281 -8.84 -8.30 -25.87
CA ALA A 281 -9.10 -6.86 -25.98
C ALA A 281 -9.61 -6.26 -24.66
N LEU A 282 -10.44 -7.01 -23.89
CA LEU A 282 -10.94 -6.55 -22.59
C LEU A 282 -9.83 -6.47 -21.53
N LEU A 283 -8.84 -7.36 -21.58
CA LEU A 283 -7.71 -7.40 -20.64
C LEU A 283 -6.53 -6.51 -21.05
N ALA A 284 -6.46 -6.08 -22.32
CA ALA A 284 -5.33 -5.30 -22.84
C ALA A 284 -5.04 -4.00 -22.05
N PRO A 285 -6.04 -3.24 -21.55
CA PRO A 285 -5.80 -2.06 -20.73
C PRO A 285 -5.35 -2.37 -19.28
N ASP A 286 -5.22 -3.64 -18.90
CA ASP A 286 -4.97 -4.07 -17.53
C ASP A 286 -6.05 -3.52 -16.57
N ILE A 287 -5.66 -2.90 -15.45
CA ILE A 287 -6.57 -2.33 -14.45
C ILE A 287 -7.09 -0.93 -14.79
N LEU A 288 -6.72 -0.39 -15.96
CA LEU A 288 -7.15 0.95 -16.37
C LEU A 288 -8.59 0.96 -16.86
N PRO A 289 -9.51 1.69 -16.20
CA PRO A 289 -10.89 1.83 -16.69
C PRO A 289 -10.86 2.53 -18.06
N THR A 290 -11.34 1.82 -19.10
CA THR A 290 -11.19 2.27 -20.50
C THR A 290 -12.47 2.10 -21.29
N PHE A 291 -13.31 1.14 -20.95
CA PHE A 291 -14.49 0.77 -21.73
C PHE A 291 -15.75 1.43 -21.17
N SER A 292 -16.55 2.07 -21.99
CA SER A 292 -17.94 2.36 -21.64
C SER A 292 -18.71 1.05 -21.44
N VAL A 293 -19.85 1.10 -20.75
CA VAL A 293 -20.74 -0.07 -20.60
C VAL A 293 -21.07 -0.67 -21.97
N GLU A 294 -21.36 0.17 -22.95
CA GLU A 294 -21.68 -0.24 -24.31
C GLU A 294 -20.52 -1.01 -24.98
N THR A 295 -19.31 -0.43 -24.97
CA THR A 295 -18.12 -1.06 -25.59
C THR A 295 -17.67 -2.30 -24.83
N PHE A 296 -17.88 -2.32 -23.50
CA PHE A 296 -17.56 -3.45 -22.64
C PHE A 296 -18.49 -4.65 -22.94
N THR A 297 -19.80 -4.39 -23.09
CA THR A 297 -20.77 -5.43 -23.39
C THR A 297 -20.72 -5.87 -24.87
N ALA A 298 -20.37 -4.97 -25.80
CA ALA A 298 -20.15 -5.32 -27.19
C ALA A 298 -19.02 -6.36 -27.39
N LYS A 299 -18.06 -6.39 -26.44
CA LYS A 299 -16.96 -7.37 -26.41
C LYS A 299 -17.28 -8.65 -25.62
N GLY A 300 -18.56 -8.93 -25.36
CA GLY A 300 -19.02 -10.15 -24.72
C GLY A 300 -18.99 -10.14 -23.19
N ALA A 301 -18.69 -9.01 -22.55
CA ALA A 301 -18.92 -8.88 -21.12
C ALA A 301 -20.44 -8.70 -20.85
N VAL A 302 -20.96 -9.41 -19.84
CA VAL A 302 -22.38 -9.34 -19.43
C VAL A 302 -22.46 -8.71 -18.05
N LEU A 303 -23.14 -7.58 -17.98
CA LEU A 303 -23.41 -6.82 -16.75
C LEU A 303 -24.90 -6.91 -16.42
N ASP A 304 -25.23 -6.80 -15.13
CA ASP A 304 -26.60 -6.88 -14.64
C ASP A 304 -26.98 -5.67 -13.77
N GLY A 305 -28.27 -5.39 -13.68
CA GLY A 305 -28.83 -4.42 -12.74
C GLY A 305 -28.23 -3.03 -12.85
N VAL A 306 -27.78 -2.49 -11.73
CA VAL A 306 -27.21 -1.12 -11.64
C VAL A 306 -25.94 -0.94 -12.46
N ALA A 307 -25.21 -2.02 -12.78
CA ALA A 307 -24.00 -1.96 -13.60
C ALA A 307 -24.29 -1.48 -15.03
N LEU A 308 -25.48 -1.77 -15.57
CA LEU A 308 -25.91 -1.32 -16.90
C LEU A 308 -26.11 0.21 -16.98
N SER A 309 -26.31 0.87 -15.83
CA SER A 309 -26.51 2.32 -15.73
C SER A 309 -25.23 3.06 -15.36
N HIS A 310 -24.09 2.36 -15.27
CA HIS A 310 -22.81 2.98 -14.93
C HIS A 310 -22.41 4.03 -15.96
N LYS A 311 -22.00 5.21 -15.50
CA LYS A 311 -21.69 6.37 -16.38
C LYS A 311 -20.20 6.50 -16.73
N GLY A 312 -19.33 5.90 -15.91
CA GLY A 312 -17.88 5.98 -16.09
C GLY A 312 -17.31 4.84 -16.94
N PRO A 313 -16.01 4.83 -17.16
CA PRO A 313 -15.33 3.72 -17.79
C PRO A 313 -15.14 2.53 -16.84
N LEU A 314 -15.10 1.33 -17.41
CA LEU A 314 -14.87 0.06 -16.75
C LEU A 314 -13.55 -0.59 -17.21
N ALA A 315 -12.96 -1.42 -16.36
CA ALA A 315 -11.87 -2.31 -16.70
C ALA A 315 -12.27 -3.76 -16.41
N LEU A 316 -11.89 -4.71 -17.28
CA LEU A 316 -11.97 -6.11 -16.92
C LEU A 316 -10.79 -6.48 -16.04
N VAL A 317 -11.06 -6.83 -14.79
CA VAL A 317 -10.05 -7.22 -13.81
C VAL A 317 -10.07 -8.73 -13.66
N GLU A 318 -8.92 -9.37 -13.96
CA GLU A 318 -8.72 -10.79 -13.78
C GLU A 318 -8.00 -11.10 -12.46
N LEU A 319 -8.49 -12.08 -11.72
CA LEU A 319 -7.91 -12.62 -10.51
C LEU A 319 -7.63 -14.10 -10.72
N GLN A 320 -6.40 -14.43 -11.08
CA GLN A 320 -5.95 -15.82 -11.31
C GLN A 320 -5.99 -16.62 -10.01
N ASN A 321 -6.36 -17.89 -10.07
CA ASN A 321 -6.54 -18.78 -8.93
C ASN A 321 -5.60 -20.02 -9.00
N GLY A 322 -4.36 -19.85 -9.47
CA GLY A 322 -3.46 -20.96 -9.76
C GLY A 322 -3.98 -21.83 -10.89
N ASP A 323 -4.17 -23.13 -10.66
CA ASP A 323 -4.70 -24.06 -11.64
C ASP A 323 -6.24 -24.03 -11.77
N ALA A 324 -6.94 -23.32 -10.87
CA ALA A 324 -8.39 -23.17 -10.94
C ALA A 324 -8.76 -22.00 -11.88
N PRO A 325 -10.00 -22.01 -12.43
CA PRO A 325 -10.48 -20.92 -13.28
C PRO A 325 -10.35 -19.55 -12.58
N PRO A 326 -9.91 -18.52 -13.30
CA PRO A 326 -9.82 -17.17 -12.76
C PRO A 326 -11.19 -16.58 -12.44
N SER A 327 -11.21 -15.65 -11.48
CA SER A 327 -12.38 -14.83 -11.17
C SER A 327 -12.24 -13.49 -11.87
N TYR A 328 -13.39 -12.88 -12.21
CA TYR A 328 -13.41 -11.60 -12.91
C TYR A 328 -14.36 -10.61 -12.25
N VAL A 329 -14.00 -9.34 -12.30
CA VAL A 329 -14.87 -8.21 -11.91
C VAL A 329 -14.76 -7.08 -12.92
N ALA A 330 -15.82 -6.29 -13.08
CA ALA A 330 -15.79 -5.04 -13.82
C ALA A 330 -15.40 -3.91 -12.86
N GLY A 331 -14.13 -3.54 -12.85
CA GLY A 331 -13.58 -2.47 -12.01
C GLY A 331 -13.97 -1.09 -12.51
N THR A 332 -14.37 -0.21 -11.58
CA THR A 332 -14.70 1.19 -11.86
C THR A 332 -13.49 2.10 -11.61
N GLU A 333 -13.69 3.42 -11.73
CA GLU A 333 -12.69 4.42 -11.35
C GLU A 333 -12.35 4.34 -9.86
N ASN A 334 -13.27 3.97 -8.97
CA ASN A 334 -12.99 3.76 -7.56
C ASN A 334 -12.14 2.51 -7.29
N PHE A 335 -12.31 1.45 -8.07
CA PHE A 335 -11.37 0.33 -8.05
C PHE A 335 -9.97 0.78 -8.44
N TYR A 336 -9.88 1.55 -9.53
CA TYR A 336 -8.63 2.10 -10.00
C TYR A 336 -7.98 3.04 -8.97
N ALA A 337 -8.76 3.89 -8.28
CA ALA A 337 -8.26 4.75 -7.20
C ALA A 337 -7.57 3.94 -6.10
N ILE A 338 -8.10 2.76 -5.72
CA ILE A 338 -7.44 1.88 -4.75
C ILE A 338 -6.11 1.34 -5.30
N THR A 339 -6.06 0.99 -6.59
CA THR A 339 -4.81 0.52 -7.21
C THR A 339 -3.72 1.59 -7.28
N ARG A 340 -4.06 2.88 -7.09
CA ARG A 340 -3.06 3.96 -6.99
C ARG A 340 -2.24 3.90 -5.71
N TYR A 341 -2.81 3.32 -4.65
CA TYR A 341 -2.09 3.06 -3.41
C TYR A 341 -1.02 1.97 -3.59
N ASN A 342 -1.40 0.88 -4.24
CA ASN A 342 -0.50 -0.19 -4.65
C ASN A 342 -1.01 -0.76 -5.98
N TRP A 343 -0.18 -0.71 -7.04
CA TRP A 343 -0.56 -1.10 -8.41
C TRP A 343 -0.77 -2.61 -8.54
N SER A 344 -1.89 -3.09 -8.00
CA SER A 344 -2.26 -4.50 -8.01
C SER A 344 -3.77 -4.67 -7.84
N SER A 345 -4.39 -5.41 -8.75
CA SER A 345 -5.79 -5.81 -8.63
C SER A 345 -6.06 -6.68 -7.39
N TYR A 346 -5.09 -7.52 -7.02
CA TYR A 346 -5.17 -8.37 -5.82
C TYR A 346 -5.17 -7.53 -4.55
N TYR A 347 -4.33 -6.50 -4.51
CA TYR A 347 -4.30 -5.55 -3.41
C TYR A 347 -5.63 -4.81 -3.27
N ALA A 348 -6.14 -4.26 -4.38
CA ALA A 348 -7.41 -3.53 -4.36
C ALA A 348 -8.57 -4.41 -3.87
N MET A 349 -8.65 -5.66 -4.34
CA MET A 349 -9.66 -6.60 -3.86
C MET A 349 -9.47 -6.96 -2.38
N ALA A 350 -8.23 -7.13 -1.90
CA ALA A 350 -7.98 -7.41 -0.49
C ALA A 350 -8.42 -6.26 0.42
N VAL A 351 -8.16 -5.01 0.03
CA VAL A 351 -8.64 -3.81 0.73
C VAL A 351 -10.17 -3.79 0.79
N ILE A 352 -10.83 -3.98 -0.35
CA ILE A 352 -12.29 -3.95 -0.46
C ILE A 352 -12.92 -5.06 0.38
N GLU A 353 -12.42 -6.28 0.26
CA GLU A 353 -12.97 -7.42 0.99
C GLU A 353 -12.71 -7.34 2.49
N LEU A 354 -11.50 -6.94 2.91
CA LEU A 354 -11.22 -6.75 4.33
C LEU A 354 -12.15 -5.69 4.94
N GLY A 355 -12.30 -4.55 4.28
CA GLY A 355 -13.20 -3.50 4.76
C GLY A 355 -14.64 -3.97 4.91
N ARG A 356 -15.15 -4.75 3.94
CA ARG A 356 -16.48 -5.34 3.99
C ARG A 356 -16.64 -6.38 5.11
N GLU A 357 -15.67 -7.26 5.31
CA GLU A 357 -15.68 -8.26 6.38
C GLU A 357 -15.63 -7.62 7.76
N VAL A 358 -14.83 -6.55 7.92
CA VAL A 358 -14.80 -5.77 9.18
C VAL A 358 -16.16 -5.10 9.41
N ALA A 359 -16.74 -4.45 8.38
CA ALA A 359 -18.04 -3.81 8.49
C ALA A 359 -19.16 -4.82 8.85
N ALA A 360 -19.13 -6.00 8.24
CA ALA A 360 -20.09 -7.07 8.52
C ALA A 360 -19.95 -7.64 9.95
N ALA A 361 -18.74 -7.60 10.50
CA ALA A 361 -18.44 -8.06 11.87
C ALA A 361 -18.70 -6.98 12.95
N MET A 362 -19.04 -5.74 12.55
CA MET A 362 -19.38 -4.68 13.51
C MET A 362 -20.68 -5.04 14.28
N PRO A 363 -20.71 -4.84 15.61
CA PRO A 363 -21.95 -5.00 16.35
C PRO A 363 -23.05 -4.10 15.79
N ALA A 364 -24.27 -4.63 15.71
CA ALA A 364 -25.43 -3.82 15.39
C ALA A 364 -25.48 -2.59 16.34
N ALA A 365 -25.78 -1.42 15.78
CA ALA A 365 -25.96 -0.24 16.61
C ALA A 365 -27.01 -0.54 17.68
N SER A 366 -26.60 -0.52 18.96
CA SER A 366 -27.55 -0.67 20.06
C SER A 366 -28.56 0.46 19.93
N THR A 367 -29.79 0.16 19.55
CA THR A 367 -30.91 1.09 19.71
C THR A 367 -31.10 1.26 21.21
N VAL A 368 -30.40 2.27 21.77
CA VAL A 368 -30.77 2.74 23.11
C VAL A 368 -32.15 3.35 22.94
N ALA A 369 -33.15 2.56 23.34
CA ALA A 369 -34.50 3.07 23.49
C ALA A 369 -34.41 4.27 24.48
N ARG A 370 -34.77 5.45 24.01
CA ARG A 370 -34.99 6.63 24.85
C ARG A 370 -36.30 6.50 25.56
#